data_5abfe5a520f6da771698c9bbb6459c37
#
_entry.id   5abfe5a520f6da771698c9bbb6459c37
#
_cell.length_a   1.000
_cell.length_b   1.000
_cell.length_c   1.000
_cell.angle_alpha   90.00
_cell.angle_beta   90.00
_cell.angle_gamma   90.00
#
_symmetry.space_group_name_H-M   'P 1'
#
loop_
_entity.id
_entity.type
_entity.pdbx_description
1 polymer ?
#
loop_
_entity_poly.entity_id
_entity_poly.type
_entity_poly.pdbx_seq_one_letter_code
_entity_poly.pdbx_strand_id
1 'polypeptide(L)'
;MKKGFRGTGTVERVDFPNKGIAVTDDGDRVIVKNTIPGQKVEFVVNKVKHQRAEGRLMEVIEKSPLETEEPCPHFGMCGGCTYQTVPYEKQLDMKLTQVKKLISDAIGTEEESGYEFIGIHGSPKKSEYRNKMEFSFGDEYKDCLLYTSDAADE
;
A
#
# COMPACT_ATOMS: atom_id res chain seq x y z
N MET A 1 20.40 2.93 -7.28
CA MET A 1 20.44 3.01 -5.79
C MET A 1 21.17 1.85 -5.16
N LYS A 2 21.68 1.98 -3.91
CA LYS A 2 22.36 0.90 -3.15
C LYS A 2 21.56 0.58 -1.88
N LYS A 3 21.75 -0.65 -1.34
CA LYS A 3 21.19 -1.02 -0.02
C LYS A 3 21.67 -0.05 1.05
N GLY A 4 20.78 0.40 1.94
CA GLY A 4 21.04 1.40 2.97
C GLY A 4 20.88 2.85 2.52
N PHE A 5 20.61 3.11 1.24
CA PHE A 5 20.31 4.44 0.76
C PHE A 5 19.02 4.96 1.42
N ARG A 6 19.09 6.16 1.99
CA ARG A 6 17.95 6.89 2.54
C ARG A 6 17.60 8.03 1.59
N GLY A 7 16.34 8.11 1.22
CA GLY A 7 15.87 9.11 0.28
C GLY A 7 14.40 9.39 0.43
N THR A 8 13.93 10.36 -0.33
CA THR A 8 12.53 10.77 -0.42
C THR A 8 11.99 10.55 -1.82
N GLY A 9 10.69 10.38 -1.93
CA GLY A 9 10.03 10.25 -3.23
C GLY A 9 8.52 10.40 -3.11
N THR A 10 7.88 10.70 -4.22
CA THR A 10 6.42 10.77 -4.32
C THR A 10 5.86 9.45 -4.82
N VAL A 11 4.85 8.92 -4.15
CA VAL A 11 4.19 7.68 -4.55
C VAL A 11 3.32 7.94 -5.78
N GLU A 12 3.76 7.48 -6.94
CA GLU A 12 3.05 7.62 -8.21
C GLU A 12 1.79 6.76 -8.25
N ARG A 13 1.91 5.50 -7.82
CA ARG A 13 0.82 4.52 -7.79
C ARG A 13 1.12 3.40 -6.79
N VAL A 14 0.12 2.59 -6.52
CA VAL A 14 0.27 1.37 -5.71
C VAL A 14 -0.12 0.16 -6.55
N ASP A 15 0.85 -0.72 -6.81
CA ASP A 15 0.63 -1.99 -7.50
C ASP A 15 0.19 -3.06 -6.49
N PHE A 16 -0.51 -4.08 -6.98
CA PHE A 16 -0.97 -5.21 -6.14
C PHE A 16 0.21 -6.00 -5.53
N PRO A 17 0.09 -6.51 -4.31
CA PRO A 17 -1.02 -6.33 -3.35
C PRO A 17 -0.93 -5.04 -2.53
N ASN A 18 0.22 -4.42 -2.37
CA ASN A 18 0.45 -3.21 -1.59
C ASN A 18 1.87 -2.68 -1.84
N LYS A 19 2.21 -2.52 -3.12
CA LYS A 19 3.54 -2.08 -3.56
C LYS A 19 3.46 -0.66 -4.09
N GLY A 20 3.65 0.34 -3.23
CA GLY A 20 3.76 1.72 -3.66
C GLY A 20 5.02 1.93 -4.50
N ILE A 21 4.88 2.57 -5.63
CA ILE A 21 5.97 2.96 -6.50
C ILE A 21 6.31 4.40 -6.20
N ALA A 22 7.31 4.62 -5.37
CA ALA A 22 7.82 5.94 -5.06
C ALA A 22 8.86 6.36 -6.11
N VAL A 23 8.71 7.56 -6.64
CA VAL A 23 9.62 8.16 -7.61
C VAL A 23 10.37 9.28 -6.93
N THR A 24 11.69 9.22 -6.95
CA THR A 24 12.57 10.26 -6.40
C THR A 24 12.70 11.43 -7.37
N ASP A 25 13.22 12.54 -6.90
CA ASP A 25 13.48 13.73 -7.74
C ASP A 25 14.46 13.44 -8.91
N ASP A 26 15.36 12.44 -8.74
CA ASP A 26 16.25 11.96 -9.80
C ASP A 26 15.58 11.00 -10.80
N GLY A 27 14.29 10.68 -10.59
CA GLY A 27 13.53 9.76 -11.45
C GLY A 27 13.71 8.27 -11.14
N ASP A 28 14.45 7.93 -10.10
CA ASP A 28 14.60 6.55 -9.65
C ASP A 28 13.31 6.03 -9.02
N ARG A 29 12.97 4.76 -9.29
CA ARG A 29 11.78 4.10 -8.75
C ARG A 29 12.11 3.12 -7.63
N VAL A 30 11.42 3.24 -6.51
CA VAL A 30 11.57 2.38 -5.33
C VAL A 30 10.21 1.83 -4.94
N ILE A 31 10.16 0.52 -4.66
CA ILE A 31 8.96 -0.12 -4.13
C ILE A 31 8.94 0.10 -2.63
N VAL A 32 7.93 0.80 -2.14
CA VAL A 32 7.71 1.08 -0.71
C VAL A 32 6.32 0.59 -0.33
N LYS A 33 6.24 -0.41 0.55
CA LYS A 33 4.95 -0.94 1.02
C LYS A 33 4.27 0.04 1.99
N ASN A 34 2.95 -0.14 2.17
CA ASN A 34 2.11 0.62 3.11
C ASN A 34 2.08 2.12 2.82
N THR A 35 1.98 2.46 1.55
CA THR A 35 1.87 3.84 1.08
C THR A 35 0.61 4.05 0.25
N ILE A 36 0.22 5.30 0.08
CA ILE A 36 -0.96 5.74 -0.66
C ILE A 36 -0.50 6.59 -1.84
N PRO A 37 -1.12 6.49 -3.03
CA PRO A 37 -0.77 7.33 -4.18
C PRO A 37 -0.85 8.80 -3.83
N GLY A 38 0.15 9.59 -4.23
CA GLY A 38 0.24 11.01 -3.94
C GLY A 38 0.95 11.37 -2.63
N GLN A 39 1.26 10.40 -1.77
CA GLN A 39 2.08 10.66 -0.59
C GLN A 39 3.52 11.00 -0.98
N LYS A 40 4.13 11.95 -0.28
CA LYS A 40 5.58 12.12 -0.28
C LYS A 40 6.16 11.41 0.94
N VAL A 41 7.05 10.47 0.69
CA VAL A 41 7.53 9.54 1.72
C VAL A 41 9.05 9.56 1.82
N GLU A 42 9.53 9.37 3.04
CA GLU A 42 10.92 9.02 3.30
C GLU A 42 11.04 7.50 3.42
N PHE A 43 12.07 6.93 2.80
CA PHE A 43 12.33 5.50 2.82
C PHE A 43 13.81 5.15 2.95
N VAL A 44 14.07 3.93 3.40
CA VAL A 44 15.42 3.33 3.39
C VAL A 44 15.40 2.09 2.52
N VAL A 45 16.28 2.04 1.52
CA VAL A 45 16.44 0.87 0.64
C VAL A 45 16.99 -0.31 1.42
N ASN A 46 16.21 -1.37 1.55
CA ASN A 46 16.59 -2.58 2.27
C ASN A 46 17.06 -3.70 1.33
N LYS A 47 16.62 -3.68 0.06
CA LYS A 47 16.94 -4.70 -0.92
C LYS A 47 17.05 -4.11 -2.32
N VAL A 48 18.01 -4.61 -3.10
CA VAL A 48 18.14 -4.31 -4.53
C VAL A 48 18.29 -5.63 -5.27
N LYS A 49 17.38 -5.92 -6.21
CA LYS A 49 17.42 -7.13 -7.03
C LYS A 49 16.98 -6.78 -8.47
N HIS A 50 17.74 -7.23 -9.46
CA HIS A 50 17.42 -7.01 -10.89
C HIS A 50 17.03 -5.56 -11.21
N GLN A 51 17.83 -4.59 -10.76
CA GLN A 51 17.61 -3.14 -10.92
C GLN A 51 16.32 -2.59 -10.25
N ARG A 52 15.62 -3.40 -9.45
CA ARG A 52 14.49 -2.97 -8.64
C ARG A 52 14.94 -2.75 -7.21
N ALA A 53 14.71 -1.55 -6.69
CA ALA A 53 14.95 -1.21 -5.30
C ALA A 53 13.66 -1.41 -4.49
N GLU A 54 13.77 -2.08 -3.35
CA GLU A 54 12.70 -2.19 -2.36
C GLU A 54 13.14 -1.43 -1.11
N GLY A 55 12.29 -0.56 -0.63
CA GLY A 55 12.53 0.28 0.55
C GLY A 55 11.49 0.03 1.64
N ARG A 56 11.92 0.27 2.88
CA ARG A 56 11.03 0.35 4.03
C ARG A 56 10.60 1.80 4.20
N LEU A 57 9.31 2.02 4.37
CA LEU A 57 8.75 3.31 4.76
C LEU A 57 9.33 3.73 6.12
N MET A 58 9.82 4.95 6.21
CA MET A 58 10.30 5.56 7.45
C MET A 58 9.29 6.56 7.97
N GLU A 59 8.84 7.46 7.08
CA GLU A 59 7.91 8.53 7.43
C GLU A 59 7.09 8.96 6.21
N VAL A 60 5.86 9.40 6.44
CA VAL A 60 5.05 10.13 5.45
C VAL A 60 5.26 11.61 5.68
N ILE A 61 6.03 12.25 4.80
CA ILE A 61 6.37 13.67 4.88
C ILE A 61 5.16 14.54 4.52
N GLU A 62 4.47 14.17 3.45
CA GLU A 62 3.24 14.84 3.00
C GLU A 62 2.16 13.79 2.74
N LYS A 63 0.97 14.02 3.31
CA LYS A 63 -0.19 13.17 3.08
C LYS A 63 -0.67 13.27 1.64
N SER A 64 -1.30 12.21 1.17
CA SER A 64 -1.95 12.20 -0.14
C SER A 64 -3.18 13.12 -0.15
N PRO A 65 -3.47 13.80 -1.26
CA PRO A 65 -4.74 14.50 -1.45
C PRO A 65 -5.97 13.59 -1.37
N LEU A 66 -5.78 12.27 -1.44
CA LEU A 66 -6.86 11.27 -1.29
C LEU A 66 -7.18 10.98 0.17
N GLU A 67 -6.32 11.38 1.11
CA GLU A 67 -6.49 11.05 2.53
C GLU A 67 -7.44 12.03 3.23
N THR A 68 -8.26 11.47 4.09
CA THR A 68 -9.12 12.18 5.04
C THR A 68 -8.60 12.02 6.46
N GLU A 69 -9.32 12.52 7.46
CA GLU A 69 -8.96 12.33 8.87
C GLU A 69 -8.97 10.85 9.26
N GLU A 70 -8.07 10.46 10.14
CA GLU A 70 -8.00 9.09 10.66
C GLU A 70 -9.13 8.87 11.68
N PRO A 71 -10.05 7.91 11.42
CA PRO A 71 -11.12 7.60 12.36
C PRO A 71 -10.64 6.77 13.56
N CYS A 72 -9.41 6.24 13.50
CA CYS A 72 -8.83 5.37 14.53
C CYS A 72 -7.56 5.98 15.12
N PRO A 73 -7.48 6.16 16.46
CA PRO A 73 -6.30 6.74 17.12
C PRO A 73 -5.05 5.85 17.02
N HIS A 74 -5.20 4.58 16.64
CA HIS A 74 -4.09 3.63 16.46
C HIS A 74 -3.65 3.48 15.01
N PHE A 75 -4.22 4.24 14.08
CA PHE A 75 -3.85 4.16 12.67
C PHE A 75 -2.35 4.50 12.48
N GLY A 76 -1.68 3.71 11.67
CA GLY A 76 -0.23 3.84 11.44
C GLY A 76 0.65 3.17 12.50
N MET A 77 0.15 2.93 13.71
CA MET A 77 0.89 2.26 14.78
C MET A 77 0.62 0.76 14.85
N CYS A 78 -0.63 0.34 14.77
CA CYS A 78 -0.98 -1.07 14.94
C CYS A 78 -0.82 -1.93 13.68
N GLY A 79 -0.59 -1.34 12.50
CA GLY A 79 -0.40 -2.07 11.24
C GLY A 79 -1.65 -2.78 10.68
N GLY A 80 -2.78 -2.74 11.38
CA GLY A 80 -4.00 -3.47 10.98
C GLY A 80 -4.75 -2.89 9.79
N CYS A 81 -4.51 -1.63 9.44
CA CYS A 81 -5.20 -0.93 8.35
C CYS A 81 -4.21 -0.18 7.49
N THR A 82 -4.30 -0.36 6.16
CA THR A 82 -3.44 0.35 5.20
C THR A 82 -4.12 1.58 4.61
N TYR A 83 -5.43 1.49 4.34
CA TYR A 83 -6.17 2.49 3.56
C TYR A 83 -7.32 3.15 4.35
N GLN A 84 -7.27 3.13 5.68
CA GLN A 84 -8.37 3.65 6.49
C GLN A 84 -8.63 5.15 6.30
N THR A 85 -7.57 5.92 5.99
CA THR A 85 -7.65 7.35 5.68
C THR A 85 -8.19 7.64 4.27
N VAL A 86 -8.28 6.63 3.40
CA VAL A 86 -8.78 6.80 2.03
C VAL A 86 -10.27 6.50 1.99
N PRO A 87 -11.12 7.39 1.43
CA PRO A 87 -12.54 7.13 1.24
C PRO A 87 -12.79 5.81 0.52
N TYR A 88 -13.82 5.06 0.94
CA TYR A 88 -14.06 3.70 0.47
C TYR A 88 -14.20 3.59 -1.06
N GLU A 89 -14.88 4.55 -1.67
CA GLU A 89 -15.04 4.63 -3.12
C GLU A 89 -13.67 4.74 -3.83
N LYS A 90 -12.74 5.50 -3.26
CA LYS A 90 -11.38 5.62 -3.78
C LYS A 90 -10.56 4.35 -3.56
N GLN A 91 -10.80 3.63 -2.45
CA GLN A 91 -10.21 2.30 -2.27
C GLN A 91 -10.69 1.31 -3.34
N LEU A 92 -11.97 1.35 -3.73
CA LEU A 92 -12.51 0.54 -4.82
C LEU A 92 -11.85 0.90 -6.16
N ASP A 93 -11.73 2.19 -6.48
CA ASP A 93 -11.07 2.66 -7.70
C ASP A 93 -9.60 2.17 -7.77
N MET A 94 -8.88 2.25 -6.66
CA MET A 94 -7.49 1.76 -6.58
C MET A 94 -7.42 0.25 -6.83
N LYS A 95 -8.28 -0.54 -6.18
CA LYS A 95 -8.33 -2.00 -6.35
C LYS A 95 -8.75 -2.38 -7.77
N LEU A 96 -9.71 -1.70 -8.34
CA LEU A 96 -10.12 -1.87 -9.72
C LEU A 96 -8.94 -1.71 -10.67
N THR A 97 -8.21 -0.61 -10.52
CA THR A 97 -7.03 -0.30 -11.35
C THR A 97 -5.93 -1.35 -11.20
N GLN A 98 -5.67 -1.79 -9.95
CA GLN A 98 -4.68 -2.83 -9.67
C GLN A 98 -5.03 -4.16 -10.34
N VAL A 99 -6.28 -4.60 -10.24
CA VAL A 99 -6.74 -5.88 -10.82
C VAL A 99 -6.77 -5.80 -12.34
N LYS A 100 -7.28 -4.72 -12.92
CA LYS A 100 -7.21 -4.51 -14.38
C LYS A 100 -5.77 -4.60 -14.90
N LYS A 101 -4.84 -3.95 -14.20
CA LYS A 101 -3.42 -4.01 -14.57
C LYS A 101 -2.88 -5.43 -14.50
N LEU A 102 -3.17 -6.20 -13.45
CA LEU A 102 -2.72 -7.59 -13.33
C LEU A 102 -3.24 -8.47 -14.45
N ILE A 103 -4.51 -8.33 -14.80
CA ILE A 103 -5.13 -9.10 -15.88
C ILE A 103 -4.51 -8.71 -17.21
N SER A 104 -4.40 -7.41 -17.47
CA SER A 104 -3.78 -6.90 -18.71
C SER A 104 -2.31 -7.33 -18.86
N ASP A 105 -1.55 -7.33 -17.78
CA ASP A 105 -0.15 -7.79 -17.79
C ASP A 105 -0.04 -9.32 -18.06
N ALA A 106 -1.08 -10.09 -17.72
CA ALA A 106 -1.07 -11.56 -17.86
C ALA A 106 -1.60 -12.05 -19.22
N ILE A 107 -2.65 -11.44 -19.73
CA ILE A 107 -3.37 -11.94 -20.93
C ILE A 107 -3.59 -10.88 -22.01
N GLY A 108 -3.05 -9.66 -21.85
CA GLY A 108 -3.29 -8.52 -22.73
C GLY A 108 -4.47 -7.66 -22.30
N THR A 109 -4.69 -6.56 -23.02
CA THR A 109 -5.78 -5.64 -22.76
C THR A 109 -7.16 -6.23 -23.14
N GLU A 110 -8.25 -5.58 -22.72
CA GLU A 110 -9.62 -5.98 -23.10
C GLU A 110 -9.79 -6.04 -24.63
N GLU A 111 -9.19 -5.10 -25.36
CA GLU A 111 -9.24 -5.04 -26.83
C GLU A 111 -8.45 -6.19 -27.48
N GLU A 112 -7.28 -6.55 -26.91
CA GLU A 112 -6.41 -7.59 -27.46
C GLU A 112 -6.93 -9.00 -27.19
N SER A 113 -7.54 -9.23 -26.03
CA SER A 113 -7.92 -10.56 -25.55
C SER A 113 -9.41 -10.82 -25.56
N GLY A 114 -10.23 -9.79 -25.89
CA GLY A 114 -11.69 -9.94 -26.04
C GLY A 114 -12.44 -10.26 -24.75
N TYR A 115 -11.85 -10.05 -23.57
CA TYR A 115 -12.57 -10.13 -22.30
C TYR A 115 -13.22 -8.78 -21.96
N GLU A 116 -14.28 -8.82 -21.17
CA GLU A 116 -14.93 -7.64 -20.64
C GLU A 116 -14.71 -7.54 -19.14
N PHE A 117 -14.19 -6.42 -18.67
CA PHE A 117 -14.07 -6.16 -17.24
C PHE A 117 -15.34 -5.49 -16.72
N ILE A 118 -16.23 -6.29 -16.12
CA ILE A 118 -17.58 -5.86 -15.71
C ILE A 118 -17.55 -4.80 -14.61
N GLY A 119 -16.50 -4.76 -13.76
CA GLY A 119 -16.37 -3.77 -12.71
C GLY A 119 -15.97 -4.37 -11.36
N ILE A 120 -16.26 -3.64 -10.29
CA ILE A 120 -15.99 -4.05 -8.92
C ILE A 120 -17.25 -3.91 -8.05
N HIS A 121 -17.53 -4.92 -7.25
CA HIS A 121 -18.61 -4.86 -6.26
C HIS A 121 -18.06 -4.44 -4.91
N GLY A 122 -18.61 -3.36 -4.35
CA GLY A 122 -18.29 -2.91 -3.01
C GLY A 122 -18.90 -3.80 -1.93
N SER A 123 -18.26 -3.84 -0.77
CA SER A 123 -18.84 -4.49 0.41
C SER A 123 -20.03 -3.68 0.96
N PRO A 124 -21.13 -4.32 1.35
CA PRO A 124 -22.23 -3.64 2.03
C PRO A 124 -21.82 -3.11 3.41
N LYS A 125 -20.83 -3.73 4.06
CA LYS A 125 -20.18 -3.23 5.29
C LYS A 125 -18.80 -2.70 4.97
N LYS A 126 -18.56 -1.43 5.26
CA LYS A 126 -17.26 -0.77 5.03
C LYS A 126 -16.32 -0.90 6.21
N SER A 127 -16.84 -1.15 7.42
CA SER A 127 -16.10 -1.34 8.68
C SER A 127 -16.74 -2.45 9.51
N GLU A 128 -16.05 -2.90 10.57
CA GLU A 128 -16.54 -3.88 11.55
C GLU A 128 -17.04 -5.20 10.94
N TYR A 129 -16.45 -5.60 9.81
CA TYR A 129 -16.82 -6.84 9.13
C TYR A 129 -15.90 -8.02 9.47
N ARG A 130 -14.71 -7.74 10.01
CA ARG A 130 -13.71 -8.76 10.36
C ARG A 130 -14.09 -9.40 11.70
N ASN A 131 -14.24 -10.71 11.72
CA ASN A 131 -14.61 -11.50 12.90
C ASN A 131 -13.48 -12.34 13.50
N LYS A 132 -12.28 -12.29 12.89
CA LYS A 132 -11.05 -12.90 13.43
C LYS A 132 -9.92 -11.89 13.29
N MET A 133 -9.17 -11.69 14.38
CA MET A 133 -7.94 -10.91 14.40
C MET A 133 -6.90 -11.66 15.24
N GLU A 134 -5.66 -11.62 14.80
CA GLU A 134 -4.52 -12.15 15.54
C GLU A 134 -3.62 -10.99 15.97
N PHE A 135 -3.27 -10.98 17.24
CA PHE A 135 -2.39 -9.97 17.82
C PHE A 135 -1.14 -10.66 18.36
N SER A 136 0.02 -10.13 18.02
CA SER A 136 1.27 -10.54 18.66
C SER A 136 1.66 -9.52 19.73
N PHE A 137 1.99 -10.02 20.91
CA PHE A 137 2.51 -9.19 21.98
C PHE A 137 4.01 -9.02 21.77
N GLY A 138 4.46 -7.78 21.70
CA GLY A 138 5.87 -7.44 21.67
C GLY A 138 6.34 -6.92 23.03
N ASP A 139 7.62 -7.04 23.27
CA ASP A 139 8.29 -6.64 24.52
C ASP A 139 9.19 -5.40 24.38
N GLU A 140 9.30 -4.81 23.18
CA GLU A 140 10.10 -3.61 22.95
C GLU A 140 9.59 -2.38 23.71
N TYR A 141 8.28 -2.29 23.93
CA TYR A 141 7.66 -1.24 24.72
C TYR A 141 6.58 -1.83 25.60
N LYS A 142 6.64 -1.54 26.89
CA LYS A 142 5.63 -1.93 27.87
C LYS A 142 4.26 -1.43 27.39
N ASP A 143 3.28 -2.33 27.28
CA ASP A 143 1.92 -2.08 26.82
C ASP A 143 1.77 -1.84 25.29
N CYS A 144 2.73 -2.21 24.47
CA CYS A 144 2.61 -2.18 23.02
C CYS A 144 2.07 -3.49 22.46
N LEU A 145 0.93 -3.43 21.80
CA LEU A 145 0.44 -4.51 20.95
C LEU A 145 1.10 -4.36 19.57
N LEU A 146 2.11 -5.19 19.30
CA LEU A 146 2.68 -5.27 17.95
C LEU A 146 1.80 -6.17 17.10
N TYR A 147 1.15 -5.58 16.11
CA TYR A 147 0.45 -6.31 15.08
C TYR A 147 1.48 -6.82 14.06
N THR A 148 1.72 -8.11 14.02
CA THR A 148 2.79 -8.70 13.19
C THR A 148 2.30 -9.58 12.06
N SER A 149 1.03 -9.97 12.04
CA SER A 149 0.53 -10.78 10.93
C SER A 149 -0.69 -10.15 10.30
N ASP A 150 -0.57 -9.78 9.06
CA ASP A 150 -1.73 -9.62 8.21
C ASP A 150 -2.10 -11.00 7.68
N ALA A 151 -3.20 -11.55 8.19
CA ALA A 151 -3.74 -12.85 7.73
C ALA A 151 -4.21 -12.82 6.26
N ALA A 152 -3.97 -11.75 5.54
CA ALA A 152 -4.25 -11.59 4.12
C ALA A 152 -3.02 -11.81 3.23
N ASP A 153 -1.84 -12.09 3.80
CA ASP A 153 -0.59 -12.30 3.04
C ASP A 153 -0.22 -13.80 2.89
N GLU A 154 -1.09 -14.74 3.29
CA GLU A 154 -0.94 -16.17 2.99
C GLU A 154 -1.82 -16.62 1.83
#